data_1247b8693f95d4fc21e21d2b9e2f47d0
#
_entry.id   1247b8693f95d4fc21e21d2b9e2f47d0
#
_cell.length_a   1.000
_cell.length_b   1.000
_cell.length_c   1.000
_cell.angle_alpha   90.00
_cell.angle_beta   90.00
_cell.angle_gamma   90.00
#
_symmetry.space_group_name_H-M   'P 1'
#
loop_
_entity.id
_entity.type
_entity.pdbx_description
1 polymer ?
#
loop_
_entity_poly.entity_id
_entity_poly.type
_entity_poly.pdbx_seq_one_letter_code
_entity_poly.pdbx_strand_id
1 'polypeptide(L)'
;HGPHHIMDILCNYHNWDIQWGNHDILWMGAAAGNDICIANVVRFVTRFGNTGVLEDGYGINLLPLATFAMETYADDPCALFGLRPVPGETISNPKTLRLLAQMHKAISIIQFKLEAETISRRPEFEMDDRMLLHLIDFERGIITINGKEYPMKDCNFPTIDPKDPYKLTDEEKEIVAKLHRSFVGSEKLRKHIKHIFRNGCMYTITNSNLLFHASIPLNADGSLKEIEIRGKKYKGKALLEKVGHLIRTAYFAEGDSEEKRFAMDYVWYLWCGKDSPAFDKAKMATFERYFLDDKELHKETKGHYYTLRDKEEVCDMILDEFGVVGKHRHIINGHVPVKTLKGENPIKANGKLMVIDGGFSKAYHLETGIAGYTLEYHSRGFQLVQHEPFTSMQKAIEEGQDIKSTTQIVELSSQRVMVKDTDKGRELIAQINDLKKLLEAYRIGLIKERSNKY
;
A
#
# COMPACT_ATOMS: atom_id res chain seq x y z
N HIS A 1 13.80 -0.06 10.05
CA HIS A 1 12.50 -0.50 10.55
C HIS A 1 12.33 -1.99 10.25
N GLY A 2 11.85 -2.76 11.21
CA GLY A 2 11.69 -4.21 11.07
C GLY A 2 10.22 -4.62 10.84
N PRO A 3 9.62 -4.38 9.65
CA PRO A 3 8.22 -4.69 9.39
C PRO A 3 7.89 -6.18 9.62
N HIS A 4 8.86 -7.06 9.37
CA HIS A 4 8.71 -8.49 9.64
C HIS A 4 8.53 -8.78 11.13
N HIS A 5 9.15 -8.03 12.05
CA HIS A 5 8.94 -8.16 13.49
C HIS A 5 7.54 -7.72 13.91
N ILE A 6 7.03 -6.61 13.33
CA ILE A 6 5.66 -6.15 13.58
C ILE A 6 4.68 -7.23 13.11
N MET A 7 4.88 -7.79 11.94
CA MET A 7 4.04 -8.87 11.43
C MET A 7 4.14 -10.15 12.26
N ASP A 8 5.33 -10.49 12.79
CA ASP A 8 5.49 -11.62 13.73
C ASP A 8 4.62 -11.43 14.99
N ILE A 9 4.55 -10.20 15.53
CA ILE A 9 3.70 -9.87 16.68
C ILE A 9 2.22 -9.97 16.30
N LEU A 10 1.81 -9.34 15.19
CA LEU A 10 0.42 -9.34 14.72
C LEU A 10 -0.09 -10.75 14.40
N CYS A 11 0.75 -11.62 13.82
CA CYS A 11 0.39 -13.01 13.54
C CYS A 11 0.06 -13.82 14.81
N ASN A 12 0.55 -13.39 15.96
CA ASN A 12 0.30 -14.02 17.26
C ASN A 12 -0.74 -13.27 18.09
N TYR A 13 -1.25 -12.12 17.60
CA TYR A 13 -2.27 -11.35 18.29
C TYR A 13 -3.67 -11.82 17.87
N HIS A 14 -4.58 -11.90 18.85
CA HIS A 14 -5.87 -12.57 18.68
C HIS A 14 -6.94 -11.72 17.98
N ASN A 15 -6.80 -10.38 17.98
CA ASN A 15 -7.85 -9.48 17.48
C ASN A 15 -7.22 -8.25 16.82
N TRP A 16 -7.11 -8.28 15.51
CA TRP A 16 -6.68 -7.15 14.68
C TRP A 16 -7.24 -7.30 13.27
N ASP A 17 -7.41 -6.19 12.59
CA ASP A 17 -7.71 -6.13 11.17
C ASP A 17 -6.86 -5.05 10.47
N ILE A 18 -6.81 -5.10 9.15
CA ILE A 18 -6.06 -4.18 8.32
C ILE A 18 -6.84 -3.83 7.05
N GLN A 19 -6.95 -2.54 6.75
CA GLN A 19 -7.43 -2.08 5.45
C GLN A 19 -6.24 -2.04 4.50
N TRP A 20 -6.34 -2.83 3.41
CA TRP A 20 -5.24 -2.99 2.47
C TRP A 20 -4.90 -1.69 1.76
N GLY A 21 -3.68 -1.23 1.96
CA GLY A 21 -3.10 -0.11 1.26
C GLY A 21 -2.34 -0.52 0.00
N ASN A 22 -1.94 0.46 -0.79
CA ASN A 22 -1.17 0.22 -2.00
C ASN A 22 0.16 -0.50 -1.73
N HIS A 23 0.84 -0.22 -0.61
CA HIS A 23 2.04 -0.96 -0.21
C HIS A 23 1.74 -2.41 0.17
N ASP A 24 0.64 -2.67 0.90
CA ASP A 24 0.24 -4.05 1.24
C ASP A 24 -0.07 -4.84 -0.03
N ILE A 25 -0.83 -4.24 -0.95
CA ILE A 25 -1.17 -4.85 -2.25
C ILE A 25 0.09 -5.15 -3.07
N LEU A 26 1.08 -4.24 -3.06
CA LEU A 26 2.36 -4.46 -3.72
C LEU A 26 3.09 -5.69 -3.16
N TRP A 27 3.15 -5.83 -1.82
CA TRP A 27 3.76 -6.99 -1.17
C TRP A 27 2.96 -8.28 -1.40
N MET A 28 1.62 -8.21 -1.43
CA MET A 28 0.75 -9.34 -1.80
C MET A 28 1.03 -9.81 -3.23
N GLY A 29 1.17 -8.85 -4.17
CA GLY A 29 1.54 -9.14 -5.55
C GLY A 29 2.92 -9.79 -5.68
N ALA A 30 3.90 -9.28 -4.95
CA ALA A 30 5.25 -9.83 -4.92
C ALA A 30 5.25 -11.28 -4.37
N ALA A 31 4.52 -11.53 -3.29
CA ALA A 31 4.39 -12.88 -2.70
C ALA A 31 3.58 -13.83 -3.59
N ALA A 32 2.70 -13.32 -4.45
CA ALA A 32 1.98 -14.09 -5.46
C ALA A 32 2.84 -14.43 -6.68
N GLY A 33 4.04 -13.83 -6.81
CA GLY A 33 4.95 -14.03 -7.94
C GLY A 33 4.74 -13.02 -9.09
N ASN A 34 4.18 -11.84 -8.83
CA ASN A 34 4.17 -10.78 -9.82
C ASN A 34 5.55 -10.12 -9.90
N ASP A 35 6.24 -10.29 -11.03
CA ASP A 35 7.63 -9.86 -11.19
C ASP A 35 7.79 -8.33 -11.13
N ILE A 36 6.80 -7.56 -11.58
CA ILE A 36 6.84 -6.09 -11.46
C ILE A 36 6.69 -5.69 -9.98
N CYS A 37 5.81 -6.32 -9.24
CA CYS A 37 5.66 -6.08 -7.80
C CYS A 37 6.94 -6.44 -7.05
N ILE A 38 7.59 -7.56 -7.40
CA ILE A 38 8.90 -7.95 -6.87
C ILE A 38 9.95 -6.88 -7.16
N ALA A 39 10.06 -6.44 -8.41
CA ALA A 39 11.00 -5.41 -8.81
C ALA A 39 10.76 -4.09 -8.04
N ASN A 40 9.50 -3.68 -7.86
CA ASN A 40 9.16 -2.50 -7.06
C ASN A 40 9.55 -2.65 -5.59
N VAL A 41 9.29 -3.80 -4.96
CA VAL A 41 9.69 -4.05 -3.56
C VAL A 41 11.21 -3.98 -3.42
N VAL A 42 11.97 -4.64 -4.31
CA VAL A 42 13.44 -4.62 -4.31
C VAL A 42 13.97 -3.20 -4.56
N ARG A 43 13.35 -2.45 -5.48
CA ARG A 43 13.71 -1.04 -5.73
C ARG A 43 13.54 -0.16 -4.49
N PHE A 44 12.47 -0.35 -3.72
CA PHE A 44 12.26 0.41 -2.48
C PHE A 44 13.29 0.07 -1.42
N VAL A 45 13.56 -1.21 -1.18
CA VAL A 45 14.52 -1.59 -0.14
C VAL A 45 15.94 -1.16 -0.47
N THR A 46 16.34 -1.19 -1.75
CA THR A 46 17.64 -0.66 -2.19
C THR A 46 17.72 0.85 -2.06
N ARG A 47 16.66 1.57 -2.44
CA ARG A 47 16.58 3.04 -2.35
C ARG A 47 16.73 3.57 -0.93
N PHE A 48 16.18 2.85 0.06
CA PHE A 48 16.20 3.27 1.46
C PHE A 48 17.26 2.51 2.30
N GLY A 49 18.06 1.64 1.68
CA GLY A 49 19.10 0.87 2.37
C GLY A 49 18.55 -0.20 3.33
N ASN A 50 17.34 -0.67 3.11
CA ASN A 50 16.63 -1.61 4.00
C ASN A 50 16.68 -3.07 3.47
N THR A 51 17.76 -3.47 2.79
CA THR A 51 17.89 -4.82 2.19
C THR A 51 17.78 -5.93 3.22
N GLY A 52 18.19 -5.69 4.46
CA GLY A 52 18.05 -6.63 5.57
C GLY A 52 16.58 -7.07 5.84
N VAL A 53 15.59 -6.25 5.46
CA VAL A 53 14.18 -6.69 5.52
C VAL A 53 13.94 -7.89 4.62
N LEU A 54 14.52 -7.90 3.43
CA LEU A 54 14.41 -9.03 2.50
C LEU A 54 15.32 -10.18 2.90
N GLU A 55 16.59 -9.92 3.15
CA GLU A 55 17.62 -10.93 3.39
C GLU A 55 17.45 -11.58 4.77
N ASP A 56 17.56 -10.80 5.85
CA ASP A 56 17.48 -11.30 7.22
C ASP A 56 16.01 -11.57 7.64
N GLY A 57 15.10 -10.68 7.21
CA GLY A 57 13.69 -10.73 7.59
C GLY A 57 12.92 -11.86 6.93
N TYR A 58 13.07 -12.03 5.61
CA TYR A 58 12.30 -12.97 4.81
C TYR A 58 13.12 -14.06 4.10
N GLY A 59 14.46 -14.06 4.24
CA GLY A 59 15.34 -15.03 3.60
C GLY A 59 15.39 -14.90 2.06
N ILE A 60 15.11 -13.72 1.54
CA ILE A 60 15.11 -13.43 0.11
C ILE A 60 16.53 -13.03 -0.32
N ASN A 61 17.14 -13.83 -1.20
CA ASN A 61 18.51 -13.65 -1.63
C ASN A 61 18.66 -12.56 -2.69
N LEU A 62 19.37 -11.47 -2.35
CA LEU A 62 19.69 -10.37 -3.27
C LEU A 62 21.07 -10.48 -3.92
N LEU A 63 21.90 -11.46 -3.54
CA LEU A 63 23.25 -11.62 -4.08
C LEU A 63 23.30 -11.71 -5.62
N PRO A 64 22.38 -12.41 -6.32
CA PRO A 64 22.39 -12.43 -7.79
C PRO A 64 22.22 -11.04 -8.40
N LEU A 65 21.32 -10.19 -7.84
CA LEU A 65 21.16 -8.81 -8.28
C LEU A 65 22.39 -7.96 -7.96
N ALA A 66 23.00 -8.17 -6.78
CA ALA A 66 24.19 -7.44 -6.36
C ALA A 66 25.37 -7.71 -7.31
N THR A 67 25.62 -9.00 -7.64
CA THR A 67 26.68 -9.41 -8.59
C THR A 67 26.45 -8.80 -9.97
N PHE A 68 25.26 -9.00 -10.53
CA PHE A 68 24.88 -8.42 -11.83
C PHE A 68 25.06 -6.88 -11.85
N ALA A 69 24.60 -6.18 -10.80
CA ALA A 69 24.70 -4.74 -10.73
C ALA A 69 26.15 -4.24 -10.65
N MET A 70 27.02 -4.92 -9.91
CA MET A 70 28.44 -4.60 -9.83
C MET A 70 29.16 -4.78 -11.17
N GLU A 71 28.84 -5.85 -11.90
CA GLU A 71 29.45 -6.12 -13.21
C GLU A 71 28.94 -5.16 -14.28
N THR A 72 27.61 -4.99 -14.37
CA THR A 72 26.94 -4.18 -15.39
C THR A 72 27.21 -2.69 -15.24
N TYR A 73 27.30 -2.19 -14.03
CA TYR A 73 27.50 -0.76 -13.68
C TYR A 73 28.85 -0.50 -13.00
N ALA A 74 29.88 -1.28 -13.37
CA ALA A 74 31.21 -1.19 -12.74
C ALA A 74 31.81 0.22 -12.81
N ASP A 75 31.68 0.90 -13.96
CA ASP A 75 32.24 2.23 -14.20
C ASP A 75 31.19 3.36 -14.04
N ASP A 76 29.94 3.00 -13.68
CA ASP A 76 28.88 3.98 -13.48
C ASP A 76 28.83 4.43 -12.01
N PRO A 77 28.88 5.73 -11.72
CA PRO A 77 28.71 6.24 -10.37
C PRO A 77 27.30 6.05 -9.83
N CYS A 78 26.29 5.75 -10.68
CA CYS A 78 24.87 5.61 -10.34
C CYS A 78 24.35 6.76 -9.45
N ALA A 79 24.80 7.99 -9.68
CA ALA A 79 24.58 9.14 -8.79
C ALA A 79 23.10 9.46 -8.56
N LEU A 80 22.24 9.24 -9.56
CA LEU A 80 20.80 9.48 -9.47
C LEU A 80 20.07 8.45 -8.59
N PHE A 81 20.71 7.32 -8.30
CA PHE A 81 20.18 6.18 -7.58
C PHE A 81 20.76 6.07 -6.16
N GLY A 82 21.46 7.10 -5.71
CA GLY A 82 21.99 7.17 -4.35
C GLY A 82 20.90 6.99 -3.29
N LEU A 83 21.34 6.55 -2.12
CA LEU A 83 20.47 6.31 -0.98
C LEU A 83 19.67 7.57 -0.61
N ARG A 84 18.41 7.42 -0.31
CA ARG A 84 17.65 8.46 0.39
C ARG A 84 17.96 8.35 1.89
N PRO A 85 18.55 9.39 2.50
CA PRO A 85 18.84 9.34 3.92
C PRO A 85 17.55 9.26 4.72
N VAL A 86 17.51 8.33 5.67
CA VAL A 86 16.45 8.26 6.69
C VAL A 86 16.98 8.93 7.94
N PRO A 87 16.28 9.87 8.58
CA PRO A 87 16.76 10.55 9.78
C PRO A 87 17.18 9.54 10.85
N GLY A 88 18.42 9.71 11.37
CA GLY A 88 18.99 8.85 12.40
C GLY A 88 19.57 7.52 11.92
N GLU A 89 19.61 7.25 10.62
CA GLU A 89 20.26 6.09 10.03
C GLU A 89 21.41 6.55 9.11
N THR A 90 22.61 6.08 9.37
CA THR A 90 23.78 6.39 8.54
C THR A 90 24.42 5.09 8.09
N ILE A 91 24.42 4.85 6.79
CA ILE A 91 25.29 3.85 6.17
C ILE A 91 26.59 4.59 5.82
N SER A 92 27.65 4.33 6.58
CA SER A 92 28.92 5.06 6.44
C SER A 92 29.91 4.41 5.47
N ASN A 93 29.67 3.16 5.04
CA ASN A 93 30.60 2.46 4.16
C ASN A 93 30.39 2.85 2.68
N PRO A 94 31.34 3.54 2.03
CA PRO A 94 31.22 3.98 0.64
C PRO A 94 31.00 2.83 -0.37
N LYS A 95 31.58 1.65 -0.10
CA LYS A 95 31.39 0.47 -0.98
C LYS A 95 29.95 -0.02 -0.92
N THR A 96 29.36 -0.06 0.27
CA THR A 96 27.94 -0.43 0.45
C THR A 96 27.03 0.59 -0.22
N LEU A 97 27.29 1.89 -0.07
CA LEU A 97 26.51 2.94 -0.73
C LEU A 97 26.55 2.82 -2.25
N ARG A 98 27.73 2.56 -2.81
CA ARG A 98 27.90 2.34 -4.26
C ARG A 98 27.14 1.12 -4.73
N LEU A 99 27.27 -0.01 -4.05
CA LEU A 99 26.57 -1.24 -4.39
C LEU A 99 25.04 -1.06 -4.37
N LEU A 100 24.51 -0.40 -3.33
CA LEU A 100 23.06 -0.12 -3.24
C LEU A 100 22.59 0.77 -4.39
N ALA A 101 23.38 1.77 -4.79
CA ALA A 101 23.05 2.63 -5.94
C ALA A 101 23.06 1.85 -7.26
N GLN A 102 24.02 0.95 -7.47
CA GLN A 102 24.09 0.07 -8.64
C GLN A 102 22.90 -0.91 -8.67
N MET A 103 22.60 -1.56 -7.56
CA MET A 103 21.43 -2.46 -7.44
C MET A 103 20.13 -1.71 -7.68
N HIS A 104 20.01 -0.49 -7.14
CA HIS A 104 18.83 0.37 -7.33
C HIS A 104 18.64 0.75 -8.81
N LYS A 105 19.72 1.12 -9.52
CA LYS A 105 19.67 1.40 -10.96
C LYS A 105 19.28 0.15 -11.75
N ALA A 106 19.97 -0.97 -11.52
CA ALA A 106 19.72 -2.25 -12.18
C ALA A 106 18.25 -2.68 -12.09
N ILE A 107 17.72 -2.75 -10.87
CA ILE A 107 16.32 -3.20 -10.68
C ILE A 107 15.30 -2.19 -11.22
N SER A 108 15.63 -0.88 -11.26
CA SER A 108 14.76 0.13 -11.86
C SER A 108 14.64 -0.03 -13.38
N ILE A 109 15.74 -0.33 -14.07
CA ILE A 109 15.72 -0.60 -15.51
C ILE A 109 14.93 -1.88 -15.81
N ILE A 110 15.18 -2.95 -15.06
CA ILE A 110 14.40 -4.20 -15.16
C ILE A 110 12.90 -3.92 -14.95
N GLN A 111 12.54 -3.12 -13.93
CA GLN A 111 11.16 -2.74 -13.66
C GLN A 111 10.50 -2.04 -14.86
N PHE A 112 11.17 -1.06 -15.49
CA PHE A 112 10.61 -0.35 -16.64
C PHE A 112 10.34 -1.28 -17.83
N LYS A 113 11.20 -2.27 -18.05
CA LYS A 113 11.02 -3.28 -19.10
C LYS A 113 9.82 -4.20 -18.79
N LEU A 114 9.70 -4.68 -17.54
CA LEU A 114 8.59 -5.53 -17.10
C LEU A 114 7.24 -4.78 -17.14
N GLU A 115 7.22 -3.50 -16.76
CA GLU A 115 6.02 -2.67 -16.84
C GLU A 115 5.52 -2.57 -18.27
N ALA A 116 6.40 -2.33 -19.24
CA ALA A 116 6.02 -2.21 -20.65
C ALA A 116 5.38 -3.48 -21.21
N GLU A 117 5.83 -4.65 -20.81
CA GLU A 117 5.21 -5.92 -21.20
C GLU A 117 3.75 -6.01 -20.72
N THR A 118 3.50 -5.61 -19.46
CA THR A 118 2.14 -5.59 -18.92
C THR A 118 1.27 -4.53 -19.56
N ILE A 119 1.78 -3.31 -19.77
CA ILE A 119 1.05 -2.21 -20.44
C ILE A 119 0.65 -2.63 -21.85
N SER A 120 1.57 -3.23 -22.62
CA SER A 120 1.30 -3.66 -23.99
C SER A 120 0.20 -4.74 -24.08
N ARG A 121 0.10 -5.65 -23.09
CA ARG A 121 -0.97 -6.67 -23.08
C ARG A 121 -2.26 -6.20 -22.40
N ARG A 122 -2.25 -5.04 -21.71
CA ARG A 122 -3.40 -4.44 -20.99
C ARG A 122 -3.63 -2.99 -21.42
N PRO A 123 -3.97 -2.73 -22.67
CA PRO A 123 -4.22 -1.37 -23.14
C PRO A 123 -5.38 -0.69 -22.39
N GLU A 124 -6.31 -1.48 -21.80
CA GLU A 124 -7.38 -1.00 -20.96
C GLU A 124 -6.92 -0.32 -19.66
N PHE A 125 -5.65 -0.48 -19.27
CA PHE A 125 -5.08 0.24 -18.13
C PHE A 125 -4.73 1.70 -18.43
N GLU A 126 -4.67 2.08 -19.69
CA GLU A 126 -4.34 3.45 -20.14
C GLU A 126 -3.05 4.00 -19.49
N MET A 127 -1.98 3.20 -19.51
CA MET A 127 -0.71 3.54 -18.83
C MET A 127 0.47 3.72 -19.80
N ASP A 128 0.22 4.02 -21.08
CA ASP A 128 1.25 4.21 -22.11
C ASP A 128 2.22 5.34 -21.77
N ASP A 129 1.78 6.33 -20.98
CA ASP A 129 2.61 7.43 -20.48
C ASP A 129 3.78 6.97 -19.57
N ARG A 130 3.79 5.72 -19.15
CA ARG A 130 4.90 5.08 -18.42
C ARG A 130 5.94 4.44 -19.36
N MET A 131 5.60 4.20 -20.60
CA MET A 131 6.48 3.61 -21.59
C MET A 131 7.39 4.67 -22.20
N LEU A 132 8.47 5.03 -21.51
CA LEU A 132 9.33 6.17 -21.87
C LEU A 132 10.65 5.76 -22.54
N LEU A 133 11.09 4.48 -22.44
CA LEU A 133 12.41 4.08 -22.95
C LEU A 133 12.56 4.21 -24.47
N HIS A 134 11.50 3.99 -25.24
CA HIS A 134 11.52 4.11 -26.70
C HIS A 134 11.52 5.56 -27.21
N LEU A 135 11.30 6.52 -26.31
CA LEU A 135 11.32 7.97 -26.62
C LEU A 135 12.70 8.60 -26.44
N ILE A 136 13.69 7.81 -26.00
CA ILE A 136 15.05 8.29 -25.71
C ILE A 136 15.88 8.30 -27.00
N ASP A 137 16.47 9.45 -27.26
CA ASP A 137 17.60 9.59 -28.20
C ASP A 137 18.88 9.41 -27.39
N PHE A 138 19.45 8.21 -27.47
CA PHE A 138 20.63 7.82 -26.68
C PHE A 138 21.91 8.55 -27.16
N GLU A 139 21.98 8.95 -28.42
CA GLU A 139 23.14 9.68 -28.98
C GLU A 139 23.17 11.14 -28.51
N ARG A 140 21.98 11.77 -28.48
CA ARG A 140 21.86 13.18 -28.06
C ARG A 140 21.66 13.33 -26.54
N GLY A 141 21.36 12.25 -25.81
CA GLY A 141 21.09 12.30 -24.40
C GLY A 141 19.81 13.07 -24.05
N ILE A 142 18.77 12.95 -24.87
CA ILE A 142 17.48 13.62 -24.71
C ILE A 142 16.32 12.62 -24.79
N ILE A 143 15.19 13.02 -24.22
CA ILE A 143 13.92 12.31 -24.41
C ILE A 143 12.85 13.26 -24.95
N THR A 144 11.99 12.77 -25.84
CA THR A 144 10.87 13.56 -26.39
C THR A 144 9.55 13.11 -25.78
N ILE A 145 8.95 13.92 -24.92
CA ILE A 145 7.66 13.66 -24.29
C ILE A 145 6.65 14.70 -24.77
N ASN A 146 5.52 14.25 -25.33
CA ASN A 146 4.45 15.11 -25.86
C ASN A 146 4.98 16.18 -26.86
N GLY A 147 5.95 15.80 -27.72
CA GLY A 147 6.53 16.68 -28.72
C GLY A 147 7.53 17.71 -28.18
N LYS A 148 7.89 17.68 -26.91
CA LYS A 148 8.90 18.54 -26.30
C LYS A 148 10.13 17.71 -25.91
N GLU A 149 11.32 18.22 -26.27
CA GLU A 149 12.59 17.62 -25.91
C GLU A 149 13.04 18.03 -24.50
N TYR A 150 13.55 17.05 -23.75
CA TYR A 150 14.10 17.24 -22.43
C TYR A 150 15.49 16.61 -22.32
N PRO A 151 16.49 17.33 -21.82
CA PRO A 151 17.80 16.74 -21.56
C PRO A 151 17.70 15.72 -20.42
N MET A 152 18.36 14.60 -20.61
CA MET A 152 18.46 13.56 -19.58
C MET A 152 19.71 13.76 -18.72
N LYS A 153 19.56 13.53 -17.42
CA LYS A 153 20.67 13.61 -16.45
C LYS A 153 21.63 12.43 -16.53
N ASP A 154 21.16 11.33 -17.09
CA ASP A 154 21.92 10.09 -17.25
C ASP A 154 21.32 9.28 -18.40
N CYS A 155 22.17 8.82 -19.31
CA CYS A 155 21.83 7.96 -20.45
C CYS A 155 22.71 6.71 -20.50
N ASN A 156 23.41 6.37 -19.42
CA ASN A 156 24.19 5.14 -19.34
C ASN A 156 23.28 3.94 -19.03
N PHE A 157 22.80 3.28 -20.08
CA PHE A 157 21.90 2.13 -19.99
C PHE A 157 22.50 0.91 -20.70
N PRO A 158 23.51 0.23 -20.14
CA PRO A 158 24.24 -0.83 -20.83
C PRO A 158 23.39 -2.03 -21.23
N THR A 159 22.22 -2.21 -20.60
CA THR A 159 21.30 -3.33 -20.90
C THR A 159 20.13 -2.95 -21.80
N ILE A 160 20.05 -1.69 -22.28
CA ILE A 160 18.97 -1.25 -23.18
C ILE A 160 19.47 -1.29 -24.63
N ASP A 161 18.81 -2.08 -25.47
CA ASP A 161 18.96 -2.02 -26.91
C ASP A 161 18.03 -0.92 -27.46
N PRO A 162 18.55 0.15 -28.09
CA PRO A 162 17.71 1.21 -28.66
C PRO A 162 16.67 0.73 -29.69
N LYS A 163 16.91 -0.43 -30.33
CA LYS A 163 15.97 -1.03 -31.30
C LYS A 163 14.83 -1.81 -30.66
N ASP A 164 15.05 -2.31 -29.45
CA ASP A 164 14.07 -3.05 -28.66
C ASP A 164 14.25 -2.73 -27.15
N PRO A 165 13.92 -1.50 -26.73
CA PRO A 165 14.34 -0.96 -25.44
C PRO A 165 13.66 -1.64 -24.22
N TYR A 166 12.60 -2.39 -24.46
CA TYR A 166 11.87 -3.08 -23.39
C TYR A 166 12.24 -4.57 -23.25
N LYS A 167 13.05 -5.09 -24.16
CA LYS A 167 13.49 -6.47 -24.09
C LYS A 167 14.47 -6.68 -22.94
N LEU A 168 14.16 -7.63 -22.06
CA LEU A 168 15.10 -8.09 -21.03
C LEU A 168 16.28 -8.81 -21.67
N THR A 169 17.51 -8.54 -21.22
CA THR A 169 18.66 -9.38 -21.57
C THR A 169 18.51 -10.75 -20.94
N ASP A 170 19.34 -11.70 -21.33
CA ASP A 170 19.25 -13.06 -20.77
C ASP A 170 19.70 -13.07 -19.29
N GLU A 171 20.66 -12.22 -18.92
CA GLU A 171 21.07 -12.01 -17.53
C GLU A 171 19.95 -11.38 -16.71
N GLU A 172 19.26 -10.35 -17.23
CA GLU A 172 18.12 -9.74 -16.56
C GLU A 172 17.00 -10.74 -16.32
N LYS A 173 16.67 -11.59 -17.32
CA LYS A 173 15.69 -12.70 -17.16
C LYS A 173 16.09 -13.66 -16.05
N GLU A 174 17.39 -14.00 -15.98
CA GLU A 174 17.90 -14.88 -14.93
C GLU A 174 17.73 -14.24 -13.53
N ILE A 175 18.04 -12.93 -13.39
CA ILE A 175 17.84 -12.19 -12.14
C ILE A 175 16.36 -12.17 -11.75
N VAL A 176 15.46 -11.84 -12.67
CA VAL A 176 14.01 -11.85 -12.44
C VAL A 176 13.57 -13.25 -11.96
N ALA A 177 13.99 -14.31 -12.66
CA ALA A 177 13.64 -15.69 -12.28
C ALA A 177 14.19 -16.11 -10.90
N LYS A 178 15.39 -15.64 -10.52
CA LYS A 178 15.98 -15.91 -9.19
C LYS A 178 15.22 -15.16 -8.09
N LEU A 179 14.90 -13.88 -8.31
CA LEU A 179 14.10 -13.10 -7.38
C LEU A 179 12.69 -13.70 -7.22
N HIS A 180 12.04 -14.04 -8.33
CA HIS A 180 10.73 -14.71 -8.32
C HIS A 180 10.73 -15.93 -7.42
N ARG A 181 11.66 -16.87 -7.66
CA ARG A 181 11.78 -18.09 -6.84
C ARG A 181 12.02 -17.78 -5.36
N SER A 182 12.83 -16.76 -5.05
CA SER A 182 13.12 -16.35 -3.68
C SER A 182 11.87 -15.79 -2.96
N PHE A 183 11.10 -14.93 -3.63
CA PHE A 183 9.87 -14.36 -3.06
C PHE A 183 8.79 -15.42 -2.85
N VAL A 184 8.49 -16.22 -3.88
CA VAL A 184 7.46 -17.28 -3.81
C VAL A 184 7.87 -18.39 -2.84
N GLY A 185 9.17 -18.69 -2.73
CA GLY A 185 9.72 -19.69 -1.83
C GLY A 185 9.79 -19.28 -0.35
N SER A 186 9.68 -17.97 -0.03
CA SER A 186 9.79 -17.50 1.35
C SER A 186 8.59 -17.92 2.20
N GLU A 187 8.80 -18.89 3.09
CA GLU A 187 7.74 -19.37 4.00
C GLU A 187 7.24 -18.29 4.96
N LYS A 188 8.18 -17.49 5.49
CA LYS A 188 7.85 -16.41 6.41
C LYS A 188 7.02 -15.33 5.73
N LEU A 189 7.41 -14.89 4.52
CA LEU A 189 6.62 -13.93 3.75
C LEU A 189 5.23 -14.49 3.47
N ARG A 190 5.12 -15.72 3.00
CA ARG A 190 3.86 -16.40 2.72
C ARG A 190 2.97 -16.49 3.96
N LYS A 191 3.54 -16.79 5.15
CA LYS A 191 2.81 -16.80 6.42
C LYS A 191 2.22 -15.41 6.70
N HIS A 192 3.02 -14.35 6.63
CA HIS A 192 2.58 -12.98 6.89
C HIS A 192 1.48 -12.53 5.92
N ILE A 193 1.66 -12.78 4.62
CA ILE A 193 0.66 -12.44 3.60
C ILE A 193 -0.66 -13.18 3.82
N LYS A 194 -0.63 -14.47 4.19
CA LYS A 194 -1.85 -15.21 4.53
C LYS A 194 -2.58 -14.60 5.74
N HIS A 195 -1.86 -14.09 6.73
CA HIS A 195 -2.47 -13.37 7.86
C HIS A 195 -3.08 -12.03 7.43
N ILE A 196 -2.42 -11.27 6.54
CA ILE A 196 -2.99 -10.06 5.96
C ILE A 196 -4.28 -10.37 5.18
N PHE A 197 -4.32 -11.47 4.42
CA PHE A 197 -5.54 -11.90 3.72
C PHE A 197 -6.66 -12.35 4.66
N ARG A 198 -6.30 -13.01 5.77
CA ARG A 198 -7.28 -13.49 6.75
C ARG A 198 -7.92 -12.35 7.53
N ASN A 199 -7.12 -11.35 7.90
CA ASN A 199 -7.51 -10.27 8.81
C ASN A 199 -7.70 -8.94 8.08
N GLY A 200 -7.78 -8.93 6.73
CA GLY A 200 -7.85 -7.69 5.99
C GLY A 200 -8.78 -7.70 4.79
N CYS A 201 -9.08 -6.49 4.34
CA CYS A 201 -9.92 -6.20 3.19
C CYS A 201 -9.67 -4.77 2.67
N MET A 202 -10.34 -4.40 1.58
CA MET A 202 -10.28 -3.05 1.02
C MET A 202 -11.01 -2.02 1.89
N TYR A 203 -12.00 -2.44 2.66
CA TYR A 203 -12.74 -1.60 3.61
C TYR A 203 -13.35 -2.46 4.72
N THR A 204 -13.60 -1.83 5.86
CA THR A 204 -14.33 -2.42 6.99
C THR A 204 -15.39 -1.45 7.48
N ILE A 205 -16.54 -1.97 7.90
CA ILE A 205 -17.55 -1.21 8.62
C ILE A 205 -17.62 -1.77 10.03
N THR A 206 -17.41 -0.92 11.03
CA THR A 206 -17.50 -1.30 12.43
C THR A 206 -18.06 -0.17 13.28
N ASN A 207 -19.06 -0.45 14.09
CA ASN A 207 -19.72 0.51 14.99
C ASN A 207 -20.09 1.83 14.29
N SER A 208 -20.72 1.73 13.10
CA SER A 208 -21.10 2.86 12.23
C SER A 208 -19.91 3.67 11.69
N ASN A 209 -18.71 3.11 11.65
CA ASN A 209 -17.55 3.72 11.03
C ASN A 209 -17.14 2.94 9.80
N LEU A 210 -16.90 3.64 8.70
CA LEU A 210 -16.35 3.11 7.46
C LEU A 210 -14.85 3.39 7.43
N LEU A 211 -14.04 2.32 7.37
CA LEU A 211 -12.61 2.38 7.30
C LEU A 211 -12.12 1.89 5.94
N PHE A 212 -11.24 2.64 5.29
CA PHE A 212 -10.54 2.24 4.06
C PHE A 212 -9.19 2.96 3.95
N HIS A 213 -8.27 2.45 3.11
CA HIS A 213 -6.92 2.99 3.07
C HIS A 213 -6.82 4.37 2.43
N ALA A 214 -7.17 4.52 1.14
CA ALA A 214 -6.86 5.73 0.38
C ALA A 214 -8.08 6.53 -0.03
N SER A 215 -8.90 6.04 -0.96
CA SER A 215 -9.99 6.81 -1.53
C SER A 215 -11.18 5.96 -1.96
N ILE A 216 -12.30 6.65 -2.15
CA ILE A 216 -13.42 6.21 -2.99
C ILE A 216 -13.41 7.10 -4.22
N PRO A 217 -13.09 6.59 -5.43
CA PRO A 217 -12.97 7.40 -6.63
C PRO A 217 -14.22 8.22 -6.93
N LEU A 218 -14.05 9.53 -7.15
CA LEU A 218 -15.13 10.48 -7.40
C LEU A 218 -14.91 11.23 -8.73
N ASN A 219 -15.99 11.65 -9.34
CA ASN A 219 -16.02 12.65 -10.41
C ASN A 219 -15.85 14.07 -9.83
N ALA A 220 -15.60 15.05 -10.69
CA ALA A 220 -15.42 16.44 -10.30
C ALA A 220 -16.66 17.06 -9.63
N ASP A 221 -17.85 16.57 -9.96
CA ASP A 221 -19.13 16.97 -9.36
C ASP A 221 -19.42 16.32 -8.01
N GLY A 222 -18.54 15.42 -7.55
CA GLY A 222 -18.69 14.70 -6.29
C GLY A 222 -19.46 13.39 -6.38
N SER A 223 -19.99 13.02 -7.54
CA SER A 223 -20.61 11.73 -7.75
C SER A 223 -19.59 10.58 -7.76
N LEU A 224 -20.03 9.36 -7.46
CA LEU A 224 -19.18 8.17 -7.50
C LEU A 224 -18.71 7.89 -8.92
N LYS A 225 -17.39 7.77 -9.12
CA LYS A 225 -16.80 7.46 -10.41
C LYS A 225 -16.99 5.99 -10.76
N GLU A 226 -17.48 5.73 -11.97
CA GLU A 226 -17.55 4.38 -12.53
C GLU A 226 -16.19 3.98 -13.11
N ILE A 227 -15.68 2.84 -12.68
CA ILE A 227 -14.42 2.23 -13.17
C ILE A 227 -14.80 0.95 -13.93
N GLU A 228 -14.33 0.84 -15.16
CA GLU A 228 -14.54 -0.35 -15.96
C GLU A 228 -13.49 -1.41 -15.67
N ILE A 229 -13.92 -2.63 -15.37
CA ILE A 229 -13.08 -3.79 -15.15
C ILE A 229 -13.63 -4.95 -15.98
N ARG A 230 -12.90 -5.33 -17.03
CA ARG A 230 -13.30 -6.41 -17.95
C ARG A 230 -14.72 -6.23 -18.53
N GLY A 231 -14.99 -5.05 -19.04
CA GLY A 231 -16.26 -4.71 -19.69
C GLY A 231 -17.45 -4.51 -18.73
N LYS A 232 -17.22 -4.52 -17.41
CA LYS A 232 -18.25 -4.21 -16.41
C LYS A 232 -17.84 -2.99 -15.58
N LYS A 233 -18.82 -2.13 -15.31
CA LYS A 233 -18.62 -0.90 -14.53
C LYS A 233 -18.93 -1.12 -13.06
N TYR A 234 -18.04 -0.63 -12.22
CA TYR A 234 -18.11 -0.71 -10.76
C TYR A 234 -17.85 0.68 -10.16
N LYS A 235 -18.53 1.00 -9.07
CA LYS A 235 -18.30 2.23 -8.29
C LYS A 235 -18.52 1.97 -6.80
N GLY A 236 -18.03 2.87 -5.96
CA GLY A 236 -18.27 2.85 -4.53
C GLY A 236 -17.93 1.51 -3.88
N LYS A 237 -18.89 0.96 -3.14
CA LYS A 237 -18.76 -0.32 -2.44
C LYS A 237 -18.48 -1.48 -3.39
N ALA A 238 -19.22 -1.57 -4.50
CA ALA A 238 -19.05 -2.66 -5.48
C ALA A 238 -17.67 -2.66 -6.13
N LEU A 239 -17.05 -1.47 -6.31
CA LEU A 239 -15.66 -1.35 -6.78
C LEU A 239 -14.68 -1.95 -5.79
N LEU A 240 -14.76 -1.58 -4.50
CA LEU A 240 -13.85 -2.11 -3.49
C LEU A 240 -14.01 -3.63 -3.30
N GLU A 241 -15.23 -4.15 -3.37
CA GLU A 241 -15.50 -5.59 -3.33
C GLU A 241 -14.87 -6.32 -4.53
N LYS A 242 -15.04 -5.76 -5.75
CA LYS A 242 -14.43 -6.34 -6.97
C LYS A 242 -12.91 -6.31 -6.92
N VAL A 243 -12.31 -5.21 -6.46
CA VAL A 243 -10.87 -5.06 -6.27
C VAL A 243 -10.36 -6.08 -5.25
N GLY A 244 -11.02 -6.21 -4.10
CA GLY A 244 -10.65 -7.18 -3.08
C GLY A 244 -10.73 -8.64 -3.58
N HIS A 245 -11.72 -8.94 -4.44
CA HIS A 245 -11.81 -10.25 -5.11
C HIS A 245 -10.63 -10.49 -6.05
N LEU A 246 -10.25 -9.51 -6.88
CA LEU A 246 -9.11 -9.62 -7.80
C LEU A 246 -7.79 -9.85 -7.06
N ILE A 247 -7.53 -9.12 -5.98
CA ILE A 247 -6.33 -9.31 -5.16
C ILE A 247 -6.27 -10.75 -4.61
N ARG A 248 -7.41 -11.29 -4.15
CA ARG A 248 -7.50 -12.69 -3.68
C ARG A 248 -7.30 -13.68 -4.82
N THR A 249 -7.88 -13.43 -5.99
CA THR A 249 -7.71 -14.26 -7.19
C THR A 249 -6.23 -14.33 -7.60
N ALA A 250 -5.53 -13.20 -7.62
CA ALA A 250 -4.11 -13.15 -7.95
C ALA A 250 -3.26 -14.08 -7.06
N TYR A 251 -3.57 -14.14 -5.78
CA TYR A 251 -2.78 -14.92 -4.82
C TYR A 251 -3.24 -16.38 -4.68
N PHE A 252 -4.55 -16.64 -4.66
CA PHE A 252 -5.09 -17.97 -4.30
C PHE A 252 -5.51 -18.82 -5.49
N ALA A 253 -5.73 -18.25 -6.69
CA ALA A 253 -6.11 -19.04 -7.84
C ALA A 253 -4.95 -19.95 -8.26
N GLU A 254 -5.29 -21.20 -8.53
CA GLU A 254 -4.33 -22.20 -9.03
C GLU A 254 -4.26 -22.18 -10.57
N GLY A 255 -3.15 -22.68 -11.10
CA GLY A 255 -2.93 -22.78 -12.54
C GLY A 255 -2.64 -21.42 -13.21
N ASP A 256 -2.71 -21.39 -14.54
CA ASP A 256 -2.42 -20.23 -15.40
C ASP A 256 -3.65 -19.87 -16.25
N SER A 257 -4.72 -19.46 -15.59
CA SER A 257 -5.93 -18.98 -16.25
C SER A 257 -5.82 -17.49 -16.64
N GLU A 258 -6.56 -17.07 -17.68
CA GLU A 258 -6.62 -15.66 -18.07
C GLU A 258 -7.18 -14.79 -16.92
N GLU A 259 -8.07 -15.32 -16.11
CA GLU A 259 -8.58 -14.61 -14.93
C GLU A 259 -7.48 -14.35 -13.92
N LYS A 260 -6.63 -15.33 -13.65
CA LYS A 260 -5.48 -15.16 -12.75
C LYS A 260 -4.44 -14.21 -13.34
N ARG A 261 -4.11 -14.34 -14.64
CA ARG A 261 -3.18 -13.40 -15.30
C ARG A 261 -3.70 -11.98 -15.24
N PHE A 262 -4.97 -11.73 -15.55
CA PHE A 262 -5.58 -10.43 -15.39
C PHE A 262 -5.51 -9.92 -13.96
N ALA A 263 -5.83 -10.75 -12.98
CA ALA A 263 -5.78 -10.39 -11.56
C ALA A 263 -4.36 -10.03 -11.11
N MET A 264 -3.34 -10.75 -11.58
CA MET A 264 -1.92 -10.46 -11.34
C MET A 264 -1.52 -9.09 -11.93
N ASP A 265 -1.91 -8.82 -13.18
CA ASP A 265 -1.66 -7.52 -13.81
C ASP A 265 -2.38 -6.38 -13.08
N TYR A 266 -3.63 -6.64 -12.65
CA TYR A 266 -4.45 -5.66 -11.94
C TYR A 266 -3.90 -5.33 -10.54
N VAL A 267 -3.27 -6.27 -9.85
CA VAL A 267 -2.58 -6.01 -8.58
C VAL A 267 -1.46 -4.99 -8.75
N TRP A 268 -0.68 -5.07 -9.82
CA TRP A 268 0.29 -4.04 -10.15
C TRP A 268 -0.38 -2.72 -10.53
N TYR A 269 -1.47 -2.75 -11.31
CA TYR A 269 -2.26 -1.55 -11.63
C TYR A 269 -2.73 -0.83 -10.37
N LEU A 270 -3.16 -1.55 -9.34
CA LEU A 270 -3.59 -0.95 -8.07
C LEU A 270 -2.48 -0.16 -7.37
N TRP A 271 -1.22 -0.51 -7.60
CA TRP A 271 -0.08 0.20 -7.04
C TRP A 271 0.10 1.61 -7.62
N CYS A 272 -0.08 1.80 -8.92
CA CYS A 272 0.31 3.03 -9.62
C CYS A 272 -0.66 3.49 -10.71
N GLY A 273 -1.75 2.75 -10.94
CA GLY A 273 -2.72 3.04 -12.00
C GLY A 273 -3.63 4.21 -11.66
N LYS A 274 -4.05 4.90 -12.72
CA LYS A 274 -5.05 5.96 -12.67
C LYS A 274 -6.37 5.40 -12.10
N ASP A 275 -7.01 6.18 -11.23
CA ASP A 275 -8.30 5.81 -10.62
C ASP A 275 -8.28 4.57 -9.71
N SER A 276 -7.09 4.05 -9.38
CA SER A 276 -6.97 2.99 -8.39
C SER A 276 -7.45 3.46 -7.02
N PRO A 277 -8.41 2.76 -6.36
CA PRO A 277 -8.88 3.16 -5.04
C PRO A 277 -7.80 3.03 -3.94
N ALA A 278 -6.69 2.37 -4.25
CA ALA A 278 -5.54 2.26 -3.34
C ALA A 278 -4.50 3.36 -3.54
N PHE A 279 -4.55 4.11 -4.65
CA PHE A 279 -3.56 5.13 -5.01
C PHE A 279 -4.19 6.48 -5.34
N ASP A 280 -5.20 6.50 -6.19
CA ASP A 280 -6.03 7.64 -6.61
C ASP A 280 -5.24 8.91 -6.98
N LYS A 281 -4.33 8.73 -7.92
CA LYS A 281 -3.61 9.82 -8.61
C LYS A 281 -3.60 9.55 -10.10
N ALA A 282 -3.52 10.61 -10.90
CA ALA A 282 -3.51 10.51 -12.36
C ALA A 282 -2.36 9.66 -12.91
N LYS A 283 -1.19 9.72 -12.25
CA LYS A 283 -0.01 8.90 -12.59
C LYS A 283 0.93 8.79 -11.38
N MET A 284 1.84 7.84 -11.44
CA MET A 284 3.01 7.74 -10.57
C MET A 284 4.28 8.05 -11.36
N ALA A 285 4.85 9.23 -11.21
CA ALA A 285 6.10 9.61 -11.84
C ALA A 285 7.27 8.83 -11.22
N THR A 286 7.89 7.96 -12.00
CA THR A 286 9.04 7.14 -11.55
C THR A 286 10.28 7.45 -12.38
N PHE A 287 10.24 7.18 -13.68
CA PHE A 287 11.33 7.45 -14.62
C PHE A 287 11.68 8.95 -14.62
N GLU A 288 10.68 9.81 -14.72
CA GLU A 288 10.85 11.26 -14.80
C GLU A 288 11.59 11.80 -13.58
N ARG A 289 11.27 11.28 -12.37
CA ARG A 289 11.93 11.72 -11.12
C ARG A 289 13.42 11.35 -11.05
N TYR A 290 13.85 10.30 -11.74
CA TYR A 290 15.27 9.95 -11.82
C TYR A 290 15.98 10.79 -12.88
N PHE A 291 15.45 10.82 -14.08
CA PHE A 291 16.22 11.22 -15.26
C PHE A 291 15.96 12.64 -15.75
N LEU A 292 14.90 13.30 -15.30
CA LEU A 292 14.50 14.62 -15.81
C LEU A 292 14.45 15.65 -14.68
N ASP A 293 14.77 16.92 -15.02
CA ASP A 293 14.74 18.01 -14.04
C ASP A 293 13.41 18.78 -14.02
N ASP A 294 12.63 18.70 -15.11
CA ASP A 294 11.36 19.43 -15.22
C ASP A 294 10.34 18.92 -14.20
N LYS A 295 10.04 19.76 -13.22
CA LYS A 295 9.14 19.43 -12.12
C LYS A 295 7.68 19.24 -12.56
N GLU A 296 7.27 19.79 -13.70
CA GLU A 296 5.92 19.54 -14.21
C GLU A 296 5.73 18.07 -14.59
N LEU A 297 6.77 17.41 -15.08
CA LEU A 297 6.75 15.97 -15.36
C LEU A 297 6.68 15.11 -14.09
N HIS A 298 7.10 15.67 -12.95
CA HIS A 298 7.03 15.00 -11.64
C HIS A 298 5.67 15.14 -10.96
N LYS A 299 4.75 15.94 -11.52
CA LYS A 299 3.47 16.24 -10.90
C LYS A 299 2.54 15.04 -10.96
N GLU A 300 2.02 14.69 -9.79
CA GLU A 300 1.05 13.62 -9.60
C GLU A 300 -0.27 14.24 -9.10
N THR A 301 -1.19 14.50 -10.04
CA THR A 301 -2.49 15.09 -9.70
C THR A 301 -3.32 14.06 -8.92
N LYS A 302 -3.78 14.45 -7.73
CA LYS A 302 -4.65 13.61 -6.90
C LYS A 302 -6.05 13.53 -7.48
N GLY A 303 -6.74 12.42 -7.22
CA GLY A 303 -8.14 12.23 -7.56
C GLY A 303 -9.07 13.22 -6.83
N HIS A 304 -10.28 13.36 -7.34
CA HIS A 304 -11.26 14.32 -6.81
C HIS A 304 -11.69 14.04 -5.38
N TYR A 305 -11.59 12.80 -4.91
CA TYR A 305 -11.83 12.47 -3.51
C TYR A 305 -11.05 13.38 -2.56
N TYR A 306 -9.76 13.61 -2.82
CA TYR A 306 -8.90 14.42 -1.93
C TYR A 306 -9.25 15.90 -1.88
N THR A 307 -9.94 16.43 -2.87
CA THR A 307 -10.40 17.82 -2.90
C THR A 307 -11.82 17.99 -2.38
N LEU A 308 -12.63 16.92 -2.41
CA LEU A 308 -14.04 16.96 -2.08
C LEU A 308 -14.36 16.36 -0.70
N ARG A 309 -13.45 15.58 -0.12
CA ARG A 309 -13.64 14.86 1.15
C ARG A 309 -13.85 15.75 2.37
N ASP A 310 -13.56 17.06 2.25
CA ASP A 310 -13.77 18.03 3.33
C ASP A 310 -15.23 18.51 3.41
N LYS A 311 -16.11 18.10 2.48
CA LYS A 311 -17.52 18.43 2.42
C LYS A 311 -18.35 17.35 3.12
N GLU A 312 -19.23 17.75 4.04
CA GLU A 312 -20.09 16.81 4.79
C GLU A 312 -21.00 16.01 3.88
N GLU A 313 -21.61 16.66 2.89
CA GLU A 313 -22.52 16.00 1.93
C GLU A 313 -21.84 14.90 1.11
N VAL A 314 -20.54 15.04 0.81
CA VAL A 314 -19.76 14.02 0.11
C VAL A 314 -19.47 12.85 1.05
N CYS A 315 -19.13 13.12 2.30
CA CYS A 315 -18.94 12.06 3.31
C CYS A 315 -20.24 11.30 3.55
N ASP A 316 -21.37 11.99 3.68
CA ASP A 316 -22.67 11.36 3.86
C ASP A 316 -23.09 10.49 2.66
N MET A 317 -22.88 10.97 1.43
CA MET A 317 -23.11 10.20 0.21
C MET A 317 -22.27 8.90 0.18
N ILE A 318 -21.01 8.98 0.56
CA ILE A 318 -20.14 7.79 0.64
C ILE A 318 -20.64 6.83 1.73
N LEU A 319 -20.98 7.32 2.91
CA LEU A 319 -21.51 6.50 4.01
C LEU A 319 -22.82 5.81 3.62
N ASP A 320 -23.72 6.51 2.91
CA ASP A 320 -24.97 5.97 2.40
C ASP A 320 -24.75 4.86 1.36
N GLU A 321 -23.80 5.05 0.43
CA GLU A 321 -23.39 4.03 -0.56
C GLU A 321 -22.92 2.74 0.12
N PHE A 322 -22.18 2.85 1.23
CA PHE A 322 -21.73 1.68 1.99
C PHE A 322 -22.77 1.12 2.95
N GLY A 323 -23.94 1.74 3.06
CA GLY A 323 -25.02 1.32 3.95
C GLY A 323 -24.73 1.58 5.42
N VAL A 324 -23.85 2.54 5.72
CA VAL A 324 -23.54 2.94 7.10
C VAL A 324 -24.64 3.85 7.61
N VAL A 325 -25.37 3.40 8.61
CA VAL A 325 -26.52 4.10 9.20
C VAL A 325 -26.21 4.61 10.60
N GLY A 326 -26.96 5.61 11.04
CA GLY A 326 -26.86 6.18 12.39
C GLY A 326 -26.48 7.66 12.39
N LYS A 327 -26.66 8.30 13.54
CA LYS A 327 -26.36 9.73 13.71
C LYS A 327 -24.85 9.98 13.82
N HIS A 328 -24.15 9.07 14.50
CA HIS A 328 -22.71 9.15 14.77
C HIS A 328 -22.00 8.15 13.83
N ARG A 329 -21.87 8.55 12.55
CA ARG A 329 -21.22 7.75 11.51
C ARG A 329 -20.06 8.51 10.91
N HIS A 330 -18.93 7.83 10.71
CA HIS A 330 -17.69 8.45 10.29
C HIS A 330 -16.98 7.67 9.20
N ILE A 331 -16.13 8.39 8.46
CA ILE A 331 -15.11 7.81 7.58
C ILE A 331 -13.76 7.93 8.28
N ILE A 332 -12.98 6.85 8.26
CA ILE A 332 -11.62 6.83 8.78
C ILE A 332 -10.72 6.33 7.66
N ASN A 333 -9.73 7.15 7.24
CA ASN A 333 -8.81 6.77 6.18
C ASN A 333 -7.38 7.27 6.41
N GLY A 334 -6.46 6.93 5.49
CA GLY A 334 -5.04 7.26 5.55
C GLY A 334 -4.44 7.63 4.19
N HIS A 335 -3.34 6.97 3.80
CA HIS A 335 -2.61 7.05 2.54
C HIS A 335 -1.86 8.37 2.28
N VAL A 336 -2.47 9.51 2.57
CA VAL A 336 -1.83 10.81 2.42
C VAL A 336 -1.57 11.39 3.80
N PRO A 337 -0.30 11.40 4.25
CA PRO A 337 0.05 11.88 5.57
C PRO A 337 -0.40 13.31 5.81
N VAL A 338 -0.95 13.56 6.99
CA VAL A 338 -1.37 14.88 7.44
C VAL A 338 -0.13 15.75 7.67
N LYS A 339 -0.06 16.90 7.01
CA LYS A 339 1.07 17.83 7.12
C LYS A 339 0.87 18.82 8.28
N THR A 340 1.03 18.33 9.51
CA THR A 340 0.81 19.14 10.72
C THR A 340 1.71 20.39 10.77
N LEU A 341 2.95 20.31 10.29
CA LEU A 341 3.84 21.46 10.15
C LEU A 341 3.28 22.56 9.24
N LYS A 342 2.33 22.24 8.36
CA LYS A 342 1.62 23.18 7.49
C LYS A 342 0.24 23.55 8.02
N GLY A 343 -0.10 23.16 9.26
CA GLY A 343 -1.38 23.43 9.89
C GLY A 343 -2.55 22.58 9.35
N GLU A 344 -2.27 21.46 8.66
CA GLU A 344 -3.33 20.56 8.20
C GLU A 344 -3.98 19.86 9.40
N ASN A 345 -5.32 19.88 9.46
CA ASN A 345 -6.09 19.21 10.50
C ASN A 345 -6.47 17.78 10.04
N PRO A 346 -6.22 16.75 10.86
CA PRO A 346 -6.64 15.38 10.57
C PRO A 346 -8.17 15.19 10.63
N ILE A 347 -8.89 16.05 11.34
CA ILE A 347 -10.34 16.01 11.46
C ILE A 347 -10.94 16.92 10.39
N LYS A 348 -11.75 16.37 9.49
CA LYS A 348 -12.31 17.02 8.32
C LYS A 348 -13.82 16.88 8.28
N ALA A 349 -14.50 17.63 7.40
CA ALA A 349 -15.94 17.56 7.19
C ALA A 349 -16.72 17.63 8.52
N ASN A 350 -16.41 18.60 9.39
CA ASN A 350 -17.01 18.78 10.72
C ASN A 350 -17.01 17.51 11.59
N GLY A 351 -15.94 16.72 11.53
CA GLY A 351 -15.79 15.46 12.28
C GLY A 351 -16.29 14.21 11.56
N LYS A 352 -16.91 14.33 10.39
CA LYS A 352 -17.35 13.17 9.60
C LYS A 352 -16.21 12.32 9.03
N LEU A 353 -15.06 12.93 8.79
CA LEU A 353 -13.88 12.26 8.27
C LEU A 353 -12.68 12.48 9.20
N MET A 354 -12.01 11.38 9.54
CA MET A 354 -10.77 11.37 10.30
C MET A 354 -9.66 10.75 9.45
N VAL A 355 -8.60 11.54 9.18
CA VAL A 355 -7.40 11.08 8.47
C VAL A 355 -6.34 10.71 9.48
N ILE A 356 -6.12 9.42 9.71
CA ILE A 356 -5.22 8.93 10.78
C ILE A 356 -3.81 8.58 10.27
N ASP A 357 -3.39 9.15 9.14
CA ASP A 357 -2.05 8.98 8.60
C ASP A 357 -1.13 10.13 9.02
N GLY A 358 -0.23 9.86 9.93
CA GLY A 358 0.81 10.77 10.36
C GLY A 358 2.20 10.40 9.84
N GLY A 359 2.29 9.34 9.03
CA GLY A 359 3.56 8.83 8.50
C GLY A 359 4.44 8.22 9.59
N PHE A 360 4.10 7.03 10.10
CA PHE A 360 4.92 6.29 11.09
C PHE A 360 6.35 6.00 10.61
N SER A 361 6.59 6.00 9.30
CA SER A 361 7.94 5.87 8.75
C SER A 361 8.77 7.12 9.03
N LYS A 362 9.96 6.96 9.58
CA LYS A 362 10.91 8.05 9.83
C LYS A 362 11.15 8.95 8.62
N ALA A 363 11.04 8.40 7.40
CA ALA A 363 11.19 9.14 6.16
C ALA A 363 10.16 10.28 5.98
N TYR A 364 9.01 10.20 6.64
CA TYR A 364 7.95 11.21 6.59
C TYR A 364 8.02 12.23 7.73
N HIS A 365 8.74 11.96 8.82
CA HIS A 365 8.77 12.83 10.01
C HIS A 365 9.20 14.27 9.69
N LEU A 366 10.09 14.47 8.70
CA LEU A 366 10.51 15.80 8.25
C LEU A 366 9.38 16.58 7.55
N GLU A 367 8.42 15.89 6.95
CA GLU A 367 7.30 16.52 6.26
C GLU A 367 6.08 16.69 7.18
N THR A 368 5.84 15.72 8.04
CA THR A 368 4.67 15.69 8.92
C THR A 368 4.90 16.37 10.26
N GLY A 369 6.11 16.28 10.80
CA GLY A 369 6.45 16.79 12.13
C GLY A 369 6.03 15.89 13.29
N ILE A 370 5.40 14.74 12.99
CA ILE A 370 4.89 13.78 13.98
C ILE A 370 5.29 12.35 13.61
N ALA A 371 5.15 11.43 14.56
CA ALA A 371 5.38 10.01 14.32
C ALA A 371 4.13 9.24 13.87
N GLY A 372 2.95 9.81 14.03
CA GLY A 372 1.70 9.18 13.61
C GLY A 372 0.52 9.52 14.51
N TYR A 373 -0.62 8.93 14.17
CA TYR A 373 -1.86 9.05 14.93
C TYR A 373 -2.36 7.69 15.43
N THR A 374 -2.96 7.69 16.61
CA THR A 374 -3.83 6.62 17.10
C THR A 374 -5.22 7.21 17.32
N LEU A 375 -6.23 6.63 16.67
CA LEU A 375 -7.63 6.97 16.94
C LEU A 375 -8.18 5.95 17.94
N GLU A 376 -8.60 6.43 19.10
CA GLU A 376 -9.20 5.62 20.13
C GLU A 376 -10.72 5.77 20.12
N TYR A 377 -11.44 4.65 19.99
CA TYR A 377 -12.89 4.58 20.11
C TYR A 377 -13.23 3.98 21.48
N HIS A 378 -13.90 4.74 22.29
CA HIS A 378 -14.30 4.30 23.64
C HIS A 378 -15.79 4.59 23.92
N SER A 379 -16.26 4.18 25.09
CA SER A 379 -17.68 4.25 25.44
C SER A 379 -18.33 5.64 25.42
N ARG A 380 -17.56 6.72 25.24
CA ARG A 380 -18.07 8.08 25.15
C ARG A 380 -17.72 8.80 23.86
N GLY A 381 -17.14 8.11 22.88
CA GLY A 381 -16.82 8.70 21.58
C GLY A 381 -15.39 8.45 21.13
N PHE A 382 -14.82 9.41 20.43
CA PHE A 382 -13.49 9.30 19.85
C PHE A 382 -12.50 10.30 20.45
N GLN A 383 -11.28 9.82 20.63
CA GLN A 383 -10.13 10.72 20.85
C GLN A 383 -8.99 10.37 19.90
N LEU A 384 -8.32 11.40 19.39
CA LEU A 384 -7.18 11.29 18.52
C LEU A 384 -5.91 11.54 19.32
N VAL A 385 -5.02 10.56 19.34
CA VAL A 385 -3.71 10.67 19.98
C VAL A 385 -2.66 10.91 18.89
N GLN A 386 -1.97 12.03 18.96
CA GLN A 386 -0.86 12.36 18.10
C GLN A 386 0.44 12.02 18.81
N HIS A 387 1.30 11.25 18.16
CA HIS A 387 2.58 10.83 18.70
C HIS A 387 3.72 11.69 18.17
N GLU A 388 4.62 12.13 19.06
CA GLU A 388 5.86 12.77 18.67
C GLU A 388 6.88 11.74 18.17
N PRO A 389 7.84 12.15 17.31
CA PRO A 389 8.89 11.25 16.84
C PRO A 389 9.72 10.71 18.00
N PHE A 390 9.85 9.40 18.07
CA PHE A 390 10.74 8.73 19.02
C PHE A 390 12.21 9.02 18.65
N THR A 391 12.99 9.53 19.60
CA THR A 391 14.35 9.97 19.35
C THR A 391 15.34 8.79 19.33
N SER A 392 15.50 8.09 20.46
CA SER A 392 16.31 6.88 20.55
C SER A 392 15.99 6.10 21.84
N MET A 393 16.23 4.80 21.82
CA MET A 393 16.15 3.93 22.99
C MET A 393 17.08 4.40 24.11
N GLN A 394 18.31 4.81 23.74
CA GLN A 394 19.31 5.28 24.69
C GLN A 394 18.81 6.52 25.44
N LYS A 395 18.31 7.53 24.72
CA LYS A 395 17.72 8.72 25.36
C LYS A 395 16.51 8.41 26.23
N ALA A 396 15.64 7.50 25.78
CA ALA A 396 14.48 7.09 26.57
C ALA A 396 14.91 6.47 27.92
N ILE A 397 15.98 5.67 27.92
CA ILE A 397 16.52 5.04 29.13
C ILE A 397 17.29 6.05 30.01
N GLU A 398 18.20 6.83 29.41
CA GLU A 398 19.07 7.75 30.14
C GLU A 398 18.34 8.96 30.70
N GLU A 399 17.37 9.49 29.98
CA GLU A 399 16.62 10.70 30.33
C GLU A 399 15.23 10.40 30.93
N GLY A 400 14.86 9.10 30.98
CA GLY A 400 13.51 8.69 31.45
C GLY A 400 12.38 9.26 30.57
N GLN A 401 12.67 9.58 29.31
CA GLN A 401 11.69 10.17 28.39
C GLN A 401 10.82 9.07 27.77
N ASP A 402 9.54 9.14 28.07
CA ASP A 402 8.52 8.36 27.35
C ASP A 402 8.19 9.01 26.01
N ILE A 403 7.48 8.28 25.14
CA ILE A 403 6.93 8.83 23.89
C ILE A 403 5.91 9.91 24.27
N LYS A 404 6.21 11.16 23.92
CA LYS A 404 5.27 12.26 24.14
C LYS A 404 4.11 12.13 23.16
N SER A 405 2.91 12.31 23.68
CA SER A 405 1.68 12.28 22.90
C SER A 405 0.75 13.41 23.35
N THR A 406 0.03 13.97 22.38
CA THR A 406 -1.06 14.92 22.66
C THR A 406 -2.38 14.28 22.29
N THR A 407 -3.39 14.46 23.13
CA THR A 407 -4.73 13.89 22.92
C THR A 407 -5.73 15.00 22.62
N GLN A 408 -6.50 14.80 21.54
CA GLN A 408 -7.61 15.67 21.15
C GLN A 408 -8.91 14.88 21.17
N ILE A 409 -9.93 15.40 21.85
CA ILE A 409 -11.29 14.85 21.78
C ILE A 409 -11.87 15.21 20.41
N VAL A 410 -12.26 14.20 19.63
CA VAL A 410 -12.89 14.37 18.31
C VAL A 410 -14.40 14.44 18.46
N GLU A 411 -14.95 13.49 19.23
CA GLU A 411 -16.39 13.45 19.52
C GLU A 411 -16.60 12.97 20.95
N LEU A 412 -17.53 13.60 21.63
CA LEU A 412 -17.95 13.21 22.98
C LEU A 412 -19.47 13.02 23.01
N SER A 413 -19.91 11.80 23.28
CA SER A 413 -21.31 11.46 23.47
C SER A 413 -21.73 11.71 24.93
N SER A 414 -22.90 12.35 25.12
CA SER A 414 -23.53 12.49 26.43
C SER A 414 -24.00 11.15 26.99
N GLN A 415 -24.38 10.22 26.11
CA GLN A 415 -24.76 8.85 26.47
C GLN A 415 -23.60 7.89 26.30
N ARG A 416 -23.39 7.06 27.30
CA ARG A 416 -22.34 6.01 27.24
C ARG A 416 -22.78 4.87 26.33
N VAL A 417 -21.97 4.57 25.31
CA VAL A 417 -22.13 3.36 24.49
C VAL A 417 -21.74 2.14 25.31
N MET A 418 -22.67 1.21 25.48
CA MET A 418 -22.43 -0.04 26.19
C MET A 418 -22.01 -1.13 25.19
N VAL A 419 -21.40 -2.23 25.67
CA VAL A 419 -21.02 -3.35 24.81
C VAL A 419 -22.20 -3.86 23.97
N LYS A 420 -23.40 -3.95 24.56
CA LYS A 420 -24.64 -4.37 23.86
C LYS A 420 -25.01 -3.49 22.67
N ASP A 421 -24.55 -2.25 22.64
CA ASP A 421 -24.86 -1.26 21.62
C ASP A 421 -23.87 -1.32 20.43
N THR A 422 -22.76 -2.05 20.60
CA THR A 422 -21.74 -2.29 19.57
C THR A 422 -22.17 -3.42 18.61
N ASP A 423 -21.54 -3.51 17.45
CA ASP A 423 -21.77 -4.59 16.48
C ASP A 423 -21.51 -5.95 17.12
N LYS A 424 -20.38 -6.07 17.84
CA LYS A 424 -20.03 -7.32 18.55
C LYS A 424 -21.03 -7.65 19.65
N GLY A 425 -21.52 -6.64 20.35
CA GLY A 425 -22.56 -6.82 21.36
C GLY A 425 -23.88 -7.33 20.78
N ARG A 426 -24.30 -6.77 19.62
CA ARG A 426 -25.49 -7.24 18.91
C ARG A 426 -25.34 -8.68 18.42
N GLU A 427 -24.17 -9.03 17.85
CA GLU A 427 -23.84 -10.41 17.46
C GLU A 427 -23.95 -11.37 18.66
N LEU A 428 -23.35 -11.03 19.79
CA LEU A 428 -23.40 -11.85 21.00
C LEU A 428 -24.84 -12.01 21.52
N ILE A 429 -25.65 -10.96 21.49
CA ILE A 429 -27.07 -11.04 21.89
C ILE A 429 -27.83 -12.00 20.98
N ALA A 430 -27.60 -11.95 19.65
CA ALA A 430 -28.22 -12.87 18.70
C ALA A 430 -27.83 -14.32 19.01
N GLN A 431 -26.54 -14.59 19.23
CA GLN A 431 -26.04 -15.93 19.61
C GLN A 431 -26.64 -16.42 20.94
N ILE A 432 -26.75 -15.55 21.97
CA ILE A 432 -27.38 -15.88 23.26
C ILE A 432 -28.85 -16.26 23.05
N ASN A 433 -29.58 -15.51 22.20
CA ASN A 433 -30.97 -15.80 21.93
C ASN A 433 -31.15 -17.13 21.19
N ASP A 434 -30.29 -17.46 20.23
CA ASP A 434 -30.30 -18.73 19.53
C ASP A 434 -29.97 -19.90 20.46
N LEU A 435 -28.98 -19.74 21.35
CA LEU A 435 -28.67 -20.74 22.39
C LEU A 435 -29.84 -20.95 23.37
N LYS A 436 -30.59 -19.89 23.74
CA LYS A 436 -31.79 -20.01 24.57
C LYS A 436 -32.88 -20.81 23.86
N LYS A 437 -33.11 -20.54 22.55
CA LYS A 437 -34.08 -21.31 21.75
C LYS A 437 -33.66 -22.77 21.64
N LEU A 438 -32.36 -23.03 21.41
CA LEU A 438 -31.82 -24.39 21.38
C LEU A 438 -32.03 -25.12 22.68
N LEU A 439 -31.72 -24.47 23.82
CA LEU A 439 -31.92 -25.04 25.14
C LEU A 439 -33.41 -25.39 25.40
N GLU A 440 -34.33 -24.51 24.98
CA GLU A 440 -35.75 -24.77 25.11
C GLU A 440 -36.20 -25.96 24.24
N ALA A 441 -35.70 -26.06 23.02
CA ALA A 441 -35.96 -27.17 22.10
C ALA A 441 -35.51 -28.52 22.72
N TYR A 442 -34.39 -28.58 23.42
CA TYR A 442 -33.96 -29.75 24.15
C TYR A 442 -34.90 -30.04 25.35
N ARG A 443 -35.30 -29.03 26.15
CA ARG A 443 -36.15 -29.18 27.32
C ARG A 443 -37.54 -29.71 26.96
N ILE A 444 -38.10 -29.30 25.85
CA ILE A 444 -39.42 -29.78 25.37
C ILE A 444 -39.34 -31.06 24.52
N GLY A 445 -38.13 -31.63 24.37
CA GLY A 445 -37.92 -32.88 23.62
C GLY A 445 -38.00 -32.77 22.09
N LEU A 446 -37.98 -31.54 21.53
CA LEU A 446 -38.01 -31.30 20.11
C LEU A 446 -36.70 -31.75 19.44
N ILE A 447 -35.58 -31.63 20.14
CA ILE A 447 -34.27 -32.10 19.75
C ILE A 447 -33.78 -33.11 20.77
N LYS A 448 -33.36 -34.27 20.30
CA LYS A 448 -32.78 -35.34 21.16
C LYS A 448 -31.26 -35.27 21.16
N GLU A 449 -30.66 -35.48 22.30
CA GLU A 449 -29.20 -35.66 22.35
C GLU A 449 -28.75 -36.83 21.46
N ARG A 450 -27.71 -36.61 20.66
CA ARG A 450 -27.05 -37.73 20.01
C ARG A 450 -26.33 -38.53 21.09
N SER A 451 -26.82 -39.75 21.38
CA SER A 451 -26.07 -40.68 22.21
C SER A 451 -24.75 -40.98 21.47
N ASN A 452 -23.63 -40.52 22.02
CA ASN A 452 -22.32 -41.04 21.61
C ASN A 452 -22.34 -42.54 21.95
N LYS A 453 -22.56 -43.39 20.97
CA LYS A 453 -22.15 -44.78 21.08
C LYS A 453 -20.65 -44.78 21.04
N TYR A 454 -20.02 -44.94 22.20
CA TYR A 454 -18.62 -45.35 22.33
C TYR A 454 -18.43 -46.73 21.73
#